data_58658721d4d0b39424ffbda1689f8724
#
_entry.id   58658721d4d0b39424ffbda1689f8724
#
_cell.length_a   1.000
_cell.length_b   1.000
_cell.length_c   1.000
_cell.angle_alpha   90.00
_cell.angle_beta   90.00
_cell.angle_gamma   90.00
#
_symmetry.space_group_name_H-M   'P 1'
#
loop_
_entity.id
_entity.type
_entity.pdbx_description
1 polymer ?
#
loop_
_entity_poly.entity_id
_entity_poly.type
_entity_poly.pdbx_seq_one_letter_code
_entity_poly.pdbx_strand_id
1 'polypeptide(L)'
;MELPERSGISRRRYLRLAVGVGGAVGLSACLDADGSATVPAGDPASRPERQHAWNDALDTDDDGNYRPPEHHVLLPLELVTEPTPAAREQVEHAFESLERSYERSPAGLLFAVGYSDSYFDTGSPIPEPKPLTSMESPEFDGFDAIVHLSSDNPQVVIEAEEALLGEIDAPNGIEVEDSIADIFERATPRRTGFVGEGLPARHTDMDGVPDSIPDNAPFFMGFRSGFAGSQAPEDRITIEDGPFAGGTTMHVSSLDLQLETWFEQDNHFQRVAKIYSPEHANSGVGTIGEELGSSTGVAGDIASRTEADAREGLVGHAQKAARARDEDGTPPLLRRDFNTVDGDRPGLHFVSYQRSIADFVRVRDAMTGADLTGKGVGQRLNNGILQYIFVRRRGNFIVPPRSKRSVPDIDPT
;
A
#
# COMPACT_ATOMS: atom_id res chain seq x y z
N MET A 1 -31.88 13.59 16.25
CA MET A 1 -31.02 13.75 15.07
C MET A 1 -29.85 12.85 15.37
N GLU A 2 -29.94 11.60 14.92
CA GLU A 2 -28.92 10.57 15.19
C GLU A 2 -27.70 10.89 14.33
N LEU A 3 -26.54 10.90 14.97
CA LEU A 3 -25.24 11.06 14.28
C LEU A 3 -25.03 9.84 13.39
N PRO A 4 -24.50 9.99 12.15
CA PRO A 4 -24.23 8.85 11.28
C PRO A 4 -23.21 7.93 11.93
N GLU A 5 -23.48 6.63 11.88
CA GLU A 5 -22.57 5.57 12.35
C GLU A 5 -21.20 5.73 11.72
N ARG A 6 -20.15 5.74 12.58
CA ARG A 6 -18.75 5.75 12.18
C ARG A 6 -18.44 4.49 11.37
N SER A 7 -18.35 4.60 10.06
CA SER A 7 -18.06 3.49 9.14
C SER A 7 -16.56 3.19 9.09
N GLY A 8 -16.03 2.57 10.14
CA GLY A 8 -14.68 2.01 10.19
C GLY A 8 -14.70 0.68 10.94
N ILE A 9 -13.80 -0.24 10.58
CA ILE A 9 -13.66 -1.49 11.34
C ILE A 9 -13.23 -1.11 12.77
N SER A 10 -14.02 -1.55 13.78
CA SER A 10 -13.67 -1.29 15.17
C SER A 10 -12.38 -2.06 15.55
N ARG A 11 -11.59 -1.53 16.53
CA ARG A 11 -10.42 -2.22 17.12
C ARG A 11 -10.69 -3.72 17.36
N ARG A 12 -11.81 -4.03 18.01
CA ARG A 12 -12.21 -5.41 18.31
C ARG A 12 -12.45 -6.24 17.05
N ARG A 13 -12.95 -5.65 15.97
CA ARG A 13 -13.18 -6.33 14.69
C ARG A 13 -11.88 -6.49 13.93
N TYR A 14 -11.02 -5.45 13.90
CA TYR A 14 -9.69 -5.54 13.30
C TYR A 14 -8.84 -6.61 13.99
N LEU A 15 -8.75 -6.58 15.32
CA LEU A 15 -8.02 -7.60 16.08
C LEU A 15 -8.62 -9.01 15.90
N ARG A 16 -9.93 -9.14 15.78
CA ARG A 16 -10.54 -10.44 15.46
C ARG A 16 -10.20 -10.92 14.05
N LEU A 17 -10.14 -10.03 13.08
CA LEU A 17 -9.73 -10.36 11.72
C LEU A 17 -8.24 -10.68 11.65
N ALA A 18 -7.42 -9.98 12.41
CA ALA A 18 -5.97 -10.22 12.50
C ALA A 18 -5.60 -11.44 13.38
N VAL A 19 -6.26 -11.62 14.55
CA VAL A 19 -5.96 -12.64 15.57
C VAL A 19 -6.81 -13.90 15.42
N GLY A 20 -8.04 -13.81 14.93
CA GLY A 20 -8.89 -14.99 14.63
C GLY A 20 -8.29 -15.93 13.58
N VAL A 21 -7.22 -15.50 13.00
CA VAL A 21 -6.51 -16.05 11.87
C VAL A 21 -5.14 -16.64 12.23
N GLY A 22 -4.54 -16.22 13.34
CA GLY A 22 -3.31 -16.83 13.87
C GLY A 22 -3.66 -17.94 14.87
N GLY A 23 -3.39 -19.20 14.54
CA GLY A 23 -3.45 -20.28 15.51
C GLY A 23 -2.64 -19.89 16.75
N ALA A 24 -3.18 -20.19 17.94
CA ALA A 24 -2.77 -19.81 19.29
C ALA A 24 -1.30 -20.15 19.70
N VAL A 25 -0.39 -20.36 18.78
CA VAL A 25 0.96 -20.86 19.07
C VAL A 25 2.06 -19.80 19.02
N GLY A 26 1.83 -18.64 18.36
CA GLY A 26 2.84 -17.58 18.23
C GLY A 26 2.61 -16.35 19.10
N LEU A 27 1.37 -15.99 19.39
CA LEU A 27 1.02 -14.76 20.12
C LEU A 27 1.15 -14.88 21.64
N SER A 28 1.22 -16.08 22.20
CA SER A 28 1.30 -16.31 23.64
C SER A 28 2.62 -15.85 24.28
N ALA A 29 3.64 -15.56 23.48
CA ALA A 29 4.97 -15.19 23.98
C ALA A 29 5.21 -13.67 23.99
N CYS A 30 4.33 -12.87 23.34
CA CYS A 30 4.51 -11.42 23.17
C CYS A 30 3.36 -10.57 23.76
N LEU A 31 2.37 -11.17 24.39
CA LEU A 31 1.31 -10.44 25.07
C LEU A 31 1.54 -10.49 26.59
N ASP A 32 1.69 -9.33 27.21
CA ASP A 32 1.59 -9.21 28.66
C ASP A 32 0.18 -9.52 29.14
N ALA A 33 0.03 -9.72 30.45
CA ALA A 33 -1.25 -10.07 31.09
C ALA A 33 -2.39 -9.08 30.80
N ASP A 34 -2.07 -7.87 30.34
CA ASP A 34 -3.01 -6.80 29.96
C ASP A 34 -3.30 -6.76 28.44
N GLY A 35 -2.70 -7.66 27.64
CA GLY A 35 -2.95 -7.75 26.18
C GLY A 35 -2.30 -6.64 25.37
N SER A 36 -1.30 -5.93 25.90
CA SER A 36 -0.51 -4.95 25.15
C SER A 36 0.61 -5.63 24.36
N ALA A 37 1.01 -5.01 23.23
CA ALA A 37 2.15 -5.47 22.44
C ALA A 37 3.45 -5.14 23.20
N THR A 38 4.34 -6.13 23.32
CA THR A 38 5.68 -5.90 23.91
C THR A 38 6.71 -6.20 22.84
N VAL A 39 7.25 -5.16 22.24
CA VAL A 39 8.30 -5.22 21.21
C VAL A 39 9.49 -4.37 21.64
N PRO A 40 10.68 -4.53 21.05
CA PRO A 40 11.82 -3.66 21.38
C PRO A 40 11.48 -2.18 21.18
N ALA A 41 11.94 -1.34 22.12
CA ALA A 41 11.87 0.10 22.02
C ALA A 41 12.77 0.62 20.90
N GLY A 42 12.41 1.75 20.29
CA GLY A 42 13.16 2.37 19.24
C GLY A 42 14.02 3.54 19.69
N ASP A 43 14.77 4.10 18.75
CA ASP A 43 15.60 5.27 18.91
C ASP A 43 15.34 6.27 17.77
N PRO A 44 14.71 7.43 18.03
CA PRO A 44 14.49 8.46 17.02
C PRO A 44 15.76 8.94 16.32
N ALA A 45 16.91 8.94 17.02
CA ALA A 45 18.18 9.38 16.45
C ALA A 45 18.74 8.43 15.38
N SER A 46 18.28 7.18 15.36
CA SER A 46 18.69 6.16 14.38
C SER A 46 17.81 6.14 13.12
N ARG A 47 16.75 6.96 13.07
CA ARG A 47 15.80 6.97 11.95
C ARG A 47 16.38 7.65 10.72
N PRO A 48 16.15 7.08 9.51
CA PRO A 48 16.58 7.70 8.26
C PRO A 48 15.81 8.99 7.98
N GLU A 49 16.46 9.91 7.26
CA GLU A 49 15.81 11.14 6.79
C GLU A 49 14.68 10.84 5.78
N ARG A 50 14.83 9.79 4.99
CA ARG A 50 13.84 9.35 4.00
C ARG A 50 12.76 8.49 4.68
N GLN A 51 11.57 9.02 4.91
CA GLN A 51 10.45 8.27 5.50
C GLN A 51 10.10 7.00 4.72
N HIS A 52 10.33 6.98 3.40
CA HIS A 52 10.04 5.85 2.52
C HIS A 52 11.13 4.78 2.48
N ALA A 53 12.30 5.03 3.09
CA ALA A 53 13.41 4.08 3.13
C ALA A 53 13.14 3.00 4.20
N TRP A 54 12.46 1.91 3.81
CA TRP A 54 12.16 0.78 4.68
C TRP A 54 12.97 -0.47 4.36
N ASN A 55 13.54 -0.55 3.14
CA ASN A 55 14.14 -1.78 2.62
C ASN A 55 15.30 -2.31 3.48
N ASP A 56 16.07 -1.43 4.12
CA ASP A 56 17.15 -1.81 5.04
C ASP A 56 16.66 -2.41 6.37
N ALA A 57 15.37 -2.21 6.70
CA ALA A 57 14.73 -2.78 7.88
C ALA A 57 13.89 -4.04 7.54
N LEU A 58 13.64 -4.33 6.26
CA LEU A 58 12.83 -5.46 5.83
C LEU A 58 13.67 -6.73 5.66
N ASP A 59 13.12 -7.87 6.07
CA ASP A 59 13.65 -9.17 5.71
C ASP A 59 13.48 -9.44 4.21
N THR A 60 14.31 -10.34 3.68
CA THR A 60 14.18 -10.84 2.31
C THR A 60 13.90 -12.33 2.29
N ASP A 61 13.26 -12.81 1.22
CA ASP A 61 13.18 -14.23 0.93
C ASP A 61 14.50 -14.74 0.29
N ASP A 62 14.56 -16.03 -0.02
CA ASP A 62 15.75 -16.69 -0.60
C ASP A 62 16.11 -16.12 -1.99
N ASP A 63 15.19 -15.48 -2.67
CA ASP A 63 15.37 -14.83 -3.98
C ASP A 63 15.71 -13.32 -3.85
N GLY A 64 15.77 -12.78 -2.64
CA GLY A 64 16.07 -11.37 -2.36
C GLY A 64 14.88 -10.44 -2.54
N ASN A 65 13.65 -10.95 -2.58
CA ASN A 65 12.45 -10.11 -2.55
C ASN A 65 12.18 -9.64 -1.13
N TYR A 66 11.94 -8.35 -0.96
CA TYR A 66 11.58 -7.79 0.35
C TYR A 66 10.22 -8.32 0.83
N ARG A 67 10.16 -8.69 2.11
CA ARG A 67 8.92 -9.09 2.78
C ARG A 67 8.33 -7.86 3.46
N PRO A 68 7.19 -7.34 2.99
CA PRO A 68 6.51 -6.26 3.69
C PRO A 68 5.96 -6.76 5.02
N PRO A 69 5.79 -5.89 6.03
CA PRO A 69 5.08 -6.26 7.25
C PRO A 69 3.66 -6.76 6.96
N GLU A 70 3.13 -7.63 7.83
CA GLU A 70 1.86 -8.31 7.57
C GLU A 70 0.62 -7.41 7.73
N HIS A 71 0.66 -6.40 8.60
CA HIS A 71 -0.50 -5.57 8.94
C HIS A 71 -0.27 -4.10 8.61
N HIS A 72 -1.28 -3.48 8.00
CA HIS A 72 -1.23 -2.10 7.53
C HIS A 72 -2.46 -1.30 7.97
N VAL A 73 -2.23 -0.04 8.32
CA VAL A 73 -3.26 0.98 8.51
C VAL A 73 -2.88 2.22 7.71
N LEU A 74 -3.82 2.72 6.91
CA LEU A 74 -3.77 4.08 6.38
C LEU A 74 -4.75 4.92 7.20
N LEU A 75 -4.20 5.86 7.95
CA LEU A 75 -4.95 6.77 8.81
C LEU A 75 -5.12 8.11 8.10
N PRO A 76 -6.30 8.42 7.53
CA PRO A 76 -6.58 9.72 6.95
C PRO A 76 -6.86 10.74 8.04
N LEU A 77 -6.36 11.96 7.87
CA LEU A 77 -6.39 13.04 8.85
C LEU A 77 -6.84 14.35 8.20
N GLU A 78 -7.69 15.09 8.92
CA GLU A 78 -8.14 16.43 8.60
C GLU A 78 -7.46 17.43 9.55
N LEU A 79 -6.87 18.49 9.04
CA LEU A 79 -6.25 19.54 9.83
C LEU A 79 -7.35 20.42 10.46
N VAL A 80 -7.36 20.54 11.77
CA VAL A 80 -8.38 21.30 12.52
C VAL A 80 -7.86 22.58 13.16
N THR A 81 -6.56 22.88 12.98
CA THR A 81 -5.94 24.10 13.50
C THR A 81 -4.93 24.66 12.50
N GLU A 82 -4.58 25.93 12.66
CA GLU A 82 -3.56 26.58 11.83
C GLU A 82 -2.17 25.92 12.02
N PRO A 83 -1.36 25.75 10.96
CA PRO A 83 -0.03 25.14 11.02
C PRO A 83 1.03 26.06 11.67
N THR A 84 0.86 26.33 12.96
CA THR A 84 1.78 27.17 13.75
C THR A 84 3.09 26.45 14.07
N PRO A 85 4.17 27.14 14.45
CA PRO A 85 5.38 26.50 14.96
C PRO A 85 5.13 25.56 16.15
N ALA A 86 4.21 25.92 17.06
CA ALA A 86 3.84 25.08 18.20
C ALA A 86 3.11 23.81 17.76
N ALA A 87 2.21 23.90 16.77
CA ALA A 87 1.55 22.73 16.18
C ALA A 87 2.57 21.77 15.54
N ARG A 88 3.57 22.30 14.84
CA ARG A 88 4.66 21.50 14.26
C ARG A 88 5.48 20.78 15.31
N GLU A 89 5.86 21.46 16.38
CA GLU A 89 6.60 20.88 17.51
C GLU A 89 5.79 19.75 18.17
N GLN A 90 4.52 19.98 18.46
CA GLN A 90 3.62 18.97 19.04
C GLN A 90 3.49 17.72 18.15
N VAL A 91 3.26 17.89 16.84
CA VAL A 91 3.15 16.78 15.89
C VAL A 91 4.48 16.02 15.77
N GLU A 92 5.64 16.73 15.78
CA GLU A 92 6.94 16.05 15.76
C GLU A 92 7.16 15.24 17.03
N HIS A 93 6.84 15.78 18.22
CA HIS A 93 6.95 15.04 19.48
C HIS A 93 6.05 13.80 19.48
N ALA A 94 4.84 13.86 18.90
CA ALA A 94 3.96 12.71 18.77
C ALA A 94 4.60 11.62 17.87
N PHE A 95 5.18 11.98 16.73
CA PHE A 95 5.88 11.02 15.86
C PHE A 95 7.16 10.47 16.51
N GLU A 96 7.95 11.30 17.19
CA GLU A 96 9.13 10.85 17.94
C GLU A 96 8.74 9.90 19.09
N SER A 97 7.58 10.11 19.70
CA SER A 97 7.07 9.21 20.73
C SER A 97 6.79 7.81 20.19
N LEU A 98 6.21 7.70 18.98
CA LEU A 98 6.10 6.40 18.29
C LEU A 98 7.48 5.81 17.98
N GLU A 99 8.43 6.63 17.52
CA GLU A 99 9.79 6.17 17.19
C GLU A 99 10.55 5.70 18.44
N ARG A 100 10.28 6.25 19.63
CA ARG A 100 10.78 5.76 20.92
C ARG A 100 10.08 4.47 21.35
N SER A 101 8.77 4.40 21.15
CA SER A 101 7.96 3.26 21.60
C SER A 101 8.27 1.97 20.84
N TYR A 102 8.65 2.07 19.57
CA TYR A 102 8.79 0.90 18.70
C TYR A 102 10.09 0.94 17.89
N GLU A 103 10.81 -0.18 17.91
CA GLU A 103 11.95 -0.38 17.01
C GLU A 103 11.53 -0.20 15.54
N ARG A 104 12.45 0.30 14.71
CA ARG A 104 12.26 0.37 13.26
C ARG A 104 12.52 -0.99 12.61
N SER A 105 11.53 -1.85 12.65
CA SER A 105 11.58 -3.21 12.11
C SER A 105 10.17 -3.69 11.75
N PRO A 106 10.01 -4.79 10.98
CA PRO A 106 8.71 -5.40 10.74
C PRO A 106 7.98 -5.80 12.02
N ALA A 107 8.69 -6.32 13.02
CA ALA A 107 8.11 -6.67 14.32
C ALA A 107 7.75 -5.45 15.18
N GLY A 108 8.48 -4.33 15.01
CA GLY A 108 8.19 -3.04 15.61
C GLY A 108 7.23 -2.21 14.75
N LEU A 109 7.62 -0.98 14.41
CA LEU A 109 6.78 -0.09 13.62
C LEU A 109 7.56 0.56 12.47
N LEU A 110 7.02 0.44 11.26
CA LEU A 110 7.40 1.25 10.11
C LEU A 110 6.25 2.19 9.78
N PHE A 111 6.54 3.49 9.56
CA PHE A 111 5.52 4.43 9.17
C PHE A 111 6.06 5.56 8.28
N ALA A 112 5.12 6.21 7.57
CA ALA A 112 5.38 7.40 6.77
C ALA A 112 4.16 8.31 6.80
N VAL A 113 4.40 9.62 6.74
CA VAL A 113 3.35 10.66 6.72
C VAL A 113 3.37 11.36 5.37
N GLY A 114 2.20 11.48 4.75
CA GLY A 114 2.04 12.19 3.50
C GLY A 114 0.95 13.26 3.58
N TYR A 115 1.05 14.30 2.75
CA TYR A 115 0.12 15.42 2.68
C TYR A 115 -0.48 15.50 1.29
N SER A 116 -1.81 15.67 1.20
CA SER A 116 -2.55 15.77 -0.05
C SER A 116 -2.40 17.18 -0.68
N ASP A 117 -2.93 17.35 -1.87
CA ASP A 117 -3.04 18.67 -2.49
C ASP A 117 -3.98 19.60 -1.72
N SER A 118 -5.02 19.07 -1.03
CA SER A 118 -5.95 19.82 -0.19
C SER A 118 -5.29 20.51 1.01
N TYR A 119 -4.17 19.95 1.49
CA TYR A 119 -3.41 20.53 2.59
C TYR A 119 -2.78 21.89 2.23
N PHE A 120 -2.48 22.15 0.96
CA PHE A 120 -1.75 23.33 0.51
C PHE A 120 -2.72 24.42 0.03
N ASP A 121 -2.57 25.62 0.53
CA ASP A 121 -3.40 26.78 0.14
C ASP A 121 -3.11 27.20 -1.30
N THR A 122 -1.84 27.24 -1.68
CA THR A 122 -1.37 27.61 -3.01
C THR A 122 -0.12 26.82 -3.38
N GLY A 123 0.07 26.56 -4.66
CA GLY A 123 1.32 25.95 -5.13
C GLY A 123 1.54 24.52 -4.69
N SER A 124 0.47 23.71 -4.61
CA SER A 124 0.60 22.29 -4.25
C SER A 124 1.72 21.62 -5.05
N PRO A 125 2.63 20.88 -4.39
CA PRO A 125 3.75 20.19 -5.04
C PRO A 125 3.33 18.95 -5.82
N ILE A 126 2.06 18.55 -5.70
CA ILE A 126 1.48 17.37 -6.35
C ILE A 126 0.18 17.73 -7.06
N PRO A 127 -0.16 17.04 -8.16
CA PRO A 127 -1.43 17.27 -8.84
C PRO A 127 -2.60 16.66 -8.05
N GLU A 128 -3.76 17.28 -8.18
CA GLU A 128 -5.04 16.69 -7.75
C GLU A 128 -5.24 15.29 -8.35
N PRO A 129 -5.84 14.35 -7.61
CA PRO A 129 -6.22 13.06 -8.16
C PRO A 129 -7.32 13.22 -9.22
N LYS A 130 -7.27 12.39 -10.27
CA LYS A 130 -8.24 12.42 -11.39
C LYS A 130 -8.56 11.02 -11.90
N PRO A 131 -9.69 10.84 -12.62
CA PRO A 131 -9.91 9.61 -13.37
C PRO A 131 -8.79 9.46 -14.43
N LEU A 132 -8.22 8.26 -14.56
CA LEU A 132 -7.15 7.99 -15.52
C LEU A 132 -7.66 7.24 -16.75
N THR A 133 -8.90 6.76 -16.71
CA THR A 133 -9.58 6.15 -17.85
C THR A 133 -11.05 6.52 -17.86
N SER A 134 -11.69 6.44 -19.01
CA SER A 134 -13.15 6.61 -19.11
C SER A 134 -13.96 5.48 -18.47
N MET A 135 -13.30 4.42 -18.02
CA MET A 135 -13.93 3.24 -17.42
C MET A 135 -13.96 3.30 -15.88
N GLU A 136 -13.45 4.35 -15.28
CA GLU A 136 -13.41 4.53 -13.83
C GLU A 136 -14.05 5.84 -13.40
N SER A 137 -14.67 5.83 -12.23
CA SER A 137 -15.25 7.01 -11.58
C SER A 137 -14.98 6.91 -10.08
N PRO A 138 -13.72 7.03 -9.65
CA PRO A 138 -13.39 6.93 -8.22
C PRO A 138 -13.85 8.17 -7.47
N GLU A 139 -14.12 7.99 -6.17
CA GLU A 139 -14.12 9.09 -5.23
C GLU A 139 -12.68 9.55 -5.00
N PHE A 140 -12.47 10.86 -4.85
CA PHE A 140 -11.16 11.40 -4.54
C PHE A 140 -11.02 11.65 -3.04
N ASP A 141 -9.83 11.39 -2.52
CA ASP A 141 -9.48 11.67 -1.14
C ASP A 141 -9.30 13.19 -0.99
N GLY A 142 -10.12 13.82 -0.15
CA GLY A 142 -10.11 15.26 0.08
C GLY A 142 -9.62 15.65 1.49
N PHE A 143 -9.06 14.71 2.25
CA PHE A 143 -8.48 14.98 3.57
C PHE A 143 -7.02 15.47 3.43
N ASP A 144 -6.49 16.14 4.46
CA ASP A 144 -5.24 16.89 4.38
C ASP A 144 -3.99 16.02 4.49
N ALA A 145 -4.00 14.99 5.35
CA ALA A 145 -2.84 14.14 5.57
C ALA A 145 -3.21 12.66 5.71
N ILE A 146 -2.21 11.80 5.51
CA ILE A 146 -2.34 10.35 5.68
C ILE A 146 -1.11 9.81 6.40
N VAL A 147 -1.32 8.95 7.39
CA VAL A 147 -0.24 8.19 8.03
C VAL A 147 -0.37 6.73 7.62
N HIS A 148 0.68 6.18 7.01
CA HIS A 148 0.80 4.76 6.72
C HIS A 148 1.56 4.08 7.85
N LEU A 149 0.88 3.27 8.67
CA LEU A 149 1.43 2.48 9.76
C LEU A 149 1.55 1.02 9.30
N SER A 150 2.64 0.33 9.65
CA SER A 150 2.86 -1.06 9.25
C SER A 150 3.68 -1.83 10.27
N SER A 151 3.25 -3.07 10.57
CA SER A 151 3.92 -4.00 11.51
C SER A 151 3.48 -5.44 11.25
N ASP A 152 4.30 -6.42 11.60
CA ASP A 152 3.89 -7.84 11.67
C ASP A 152 2.95 -8.10 12.85
N ASN A 153 2.93 -7.20 13.83
CA ASN A 153 2.07 -7.28 14.99
C ASN A 153 0.85 -6.36 14.81
N PRO A 154 -0.38 -6.90 14.66
CA PRO A 154 -1.57 -6.07 14.48
C PRO A 154 -1.88 -5.18 15.68
N GLN A 155 -1.41 -5.53 16.89
CA GLN A 155 -1.59 -4.71 18.07
C GLN A 155 -0.74 -3.43 17.99
N VAL A 156 0.49 -3.51 17.46
CA VAL A 156 1.38 -2.36 17.28
C VAL A 156 0.75 -1.28 16.40
N VAL A 157 0.17 -1.65 15.25
CA VAL A 157 -0.45 -0.65 14.36
C VAL A 157 -1.69 0.00 14.98
N ILE A 158 -2.43 -0.73 15.83
CA ILE A 158 -3.58 -0.17 16.55
C ILE A 158 -3.13 0.77 17.67
N GLU A 159 -2.18 0.35 18.50
CA GLU A 159 -1.65 1.19 19.59
C GLU A 159 -0.96 2.44 19.05
N ALA A 160 -0.25 2.33 17.94
CA ALA A 160 0.37 3.48 17.28
C ALA A 160 -0.68 4.49 16.79
N GLU A 161 -1.79 4.03 16.19
CA GLU A 161 -2.92 4.89 15.80
C GLU A 161 -3.56 5.54 17.05
N GLU A 162 -3.86 4.75 18.08
CA GLU A 162 -4.48 5.23 19.31
C GLU A 162 -3.59 6.24 20.06
N ALA A 163 -2.26 6.02 20.09
CA ALA A 163 -1.31 6.95 20.69
C ALA A 163 -1.24 8.29 19.92
N LEU A 164 -1.17 8.24 18.59
CA LEU A 164 -1.21 9.45 17.77
C LEU A 164 -2.45 10.30 18.06
N LEU A 165 -3.60 9.66 18.24
CA LEU A 165 -4.88 10.33 18.49
C LEU A 165 -5.16 10.63 19.97
N GLY A 166 -4.17 10.40 20.87
CA GLY A 166 -4.32 10.65 22.31
C GLY A 166 -5.35 9.74 22.99
N GLU A 167 -5.62 8.56 22.40
CA GLU A 167 -6.56 7.58 22.98
C GLU A 167 -5.85 6.66 23.98
N ILE A 168 -4.52 6.56 23.94
CA ILE A 168 -3.66 5.90 24.93
C ILE A 168 -2.39 6.74 25.22
N ASP A 169 -1.90 6.66 26.43
CA ASP A 169 -0.78 7.49 26.92
C ASP A 169 0.57 6.74 26.94
N ALA A 170 0.59 5.41 26.76
CA ALA A 170 1.80 4.62 26.89
C ALA A 170 1.83 3.41 25.93
N PRO A 171 1.97 3.63 24.60
CA PRO A 171 2.14 2.53 23.64
C PRO A 171 3.43 1.76 23.93
N ASN A 172 3.36 0.42 23.87
CA ASN A 172 4.49 -0.45 24.24
C ASN A 172 5.06 -0.17 25.66
N GLY A 173 4.26 0.40 26.57
CA GLY A 173 4.67 0.76 27.93
C GLY A 173 5.57 1.99 28.04
N ILE A 174 5.74 2.77 26.97
CA ILE A 174 6.55 4.01 26.94
C ILE A 174 5.61 5.21 26.90
N GLU A 175 5.72 6.08 27.92
CA GLU A 175 4.91 7.30 28.00
C GLU A 175 5.12 8.21 26.78
N VAL A 176 4.03 8.68 26.20
CA VAL A 176 4.03 9.67 25.11
C VAL A 176 3.84 11.07 25.68
N GLU A 177 4.58 12.02 25.16
CA GLU A 177 4.58 13.42 25.64
C GLU A 177 3.44 14.21 25.00
N ASP A 178 3.14 13.94 23.74
CA ASP A 178 2.19 14.68 22.92
C ASP A 178 1.39 13.73 22.00
N SER A 179 0.22 14.22 21.55
CA SER A 179 -0.60 13.60 20.52
C SER A 179 -0.90 14.60 19.41
N ILE A 180 -1.44 14.12 18.28
CA ILE A 180 -1.86 14.99 17.17
C ILE A 180 -3.33 15.41 17.29
N ALA A 181 -4.06 15.01 18.34
CA ALA A 181 -5.52 15.13 18.45
C ALA A 181 -6.06 16.56 18.40
N ASP A 182 -5.28 17.55 18.87
CA ASP A 182 -5.67 18.96 18.83
C ASP A 182 -5.30 19.64 17.51
N ILE A 183 -4.52 18.98 16.66
CA ILE A 183 -4.02 19.47 15.37
C ILE A 183 -4.74 18.80 14.22
N PHE A 184 -4.98 17.50 14.35
CA PHE A 184 -5.68 16.69 13.35
C PHE A 184 -6.82 15.90 13.99
N GLU A 185 -7.91 15.75 13.24
CA GLU A 185 -8.93 14.76 13.53
C GLU A 185 -8.90 13.63 12.50
N ARG A 186 -9.40 12.46 12.92
CA ARG A 186 -9.50 11.30 12.00
C ARG A 186 -10.56 11.57 10.93
N ALA A 187 -10.14 11.66 9.69
CA ALA A 187 -11.03 11.58 8.54
C ALA A 187 -11.50 10.13 8.31
N THR A 188 -12.56 9.96 7.54
CA THR A 188 -13.13 8.63 7.23
C THR A 188 -13.15 8.38 5.73
N PRO A 189 -13.10 7.10 5.33
CA PRO A 189 -12.87 5.89 6.16
C PRO A 189 -11.38 5.64 6.46
N ARG A 190 -11.08 5.12 7.66
CA ARG A 190 -9.79 4.46 7.93
C ARG A 190 -9.65 3.24 7.03
N ARG A 191 -8.46 2.99 6.51
CA ARG A 191 -8.16 1.85 5.63
C ARG A 191 -7.27 0.87 6.35
N THR A 192 -7.65 -0.40 6.35
CA THR A 192 -6.92 -1.45 7.04
C THR A 192 -6.65 -2.61 6.11
N GLY A 193 -5.61 -3.39 6.39
CA GLY A 193 -5.40 -4.59 5.62
C GLY A 193 -4.17 -5.38 6.02
N PHE A 194 -3.87 -6.36 5.19
CA PHE A 194 -2.86 -7.37 5.45
C PHE A 194 -2.20 -7.86 4.16
N VAL A 195 -0.99 -8.36 4.31
CA VAL A 195 -0.26 -9.08 3.26
C VAL A 195 0.54 -10.21 3.89
N GLY A 196 0.52 -11.40 3.30
CA GLY A 196 1.27 -12.54 3.82
C GLY A 196 0.72 -13.86 3.31
N GLU A 197 1.57 -14.89 3.30
CA GLU A 197 1.22 -16.20 2.79
C GLU A 197 0.10 -16.84 3.62
N GLY A 198 -0.97 -17.26 2.94
CA GLY A 198 -2.13 -17.90 3.55
C GLY A 198 -3.12 -16.95 4.24
N LEU A 199 -2.81 -15.66 4.41
CA LEU A 199 -3.75 -14.73 5.03
C LEU A 199 -5.04 -14.54 4.21
N PRO A 200 -5.00 -14.38 2.87
CA PRO A 200 -6.22 -14.31 2.06
C PRO A 200 -7.14 -15.52 2.17
N ALA A 201 -6.58 -16.74 2.20
CA ALA A 201 -7.35 -17.98 2.27
C ALA A 201 -8.16 -18.15 3.59
N ARG A 202 -7.81 -17.37 4.62
CA ARG A 202 -8.53 -17.37 5.90
C ARG A 202 -9.82 -16.56 5.90
N HIS A 203 -10.15 -15.90 4.79
CA HIS A 203 -11.35 -15.07 4.63
C HIS A 203 -12.39 -15.72 3.69
N THR A 204 -12.33 -17.04 3.47
CA THR A 204 -13.29 -17.77 2.61
C THR A 204 -14.70 -17.81 3.19
N ASP A 205 -14.89 -17.44 4.44
CA ASP A 205 -16.21 -17.21 5.05
C ASP A 205 -16.86 -15.87 4.65
N MET A 206 -16.13 -15.02 3.92
CA MET A 206 -16.61 -13.73 3.45
C MET A 206 -17.24 -13.83 2.06
N ASP A 207 -18.34 -13.13 1.85
CA ASP A 207 -18.98 -13.00 0.53
C ASP A 207 -17.97 -12.43 -0.50
N GLY A 208 -17.89 -13.10 -1.65
CA GLY A 208 -16.98 -12.71 -2.74
C GLY A 208 -15.55 -13.25 -2.62
N VAL A 209 -15.24 -14.03 -1.58
CA VAL A 209 -13.95 -14.74 -1.42
C VAL A 209 -14.17 -16.25 -1.65
N PRO A 210 -13.78 -16.80 -2.81
CA PRO A 210 -14.04 -18.20 -3.14
C PRO A 210 -13.09 -19.16 -2.41
N ASP A 211 -13.56 -20.38 -2.11
CA ASP A 211 -12.77 -21.47 -1.50
C ASP A 211 -11.58 -21.94 -2.38
N SER A 212 -11.56 -21.52 -3.63
CA SER A 212 -10.51 -21.90 -4.60
C SER A 212 -9.26 -21.00 -4.57
N ILE A 213 -9.19 -20.05 -3.64
CA ILE A 213 -7.93 -19.33 -3.37
C ILE A 213 -6.87 -20.32 -2.88
N PRO A 214 -5.64 -20.30 -3.43
CA PRO A 214 -4.56 -21.15 -2.92
C PRO A 214 -4.30 -20.93 -1.41
N ASP A 215 -4.13 -22.01 -0.66
CA ASP A 215 -3.93 -21.97 0.79
C ASP A 215 -2.72 -21.12 1.22
N ASN A 216 -1.72 -20.98 0.34
CA ASN A 216 -0.50 -20.21 0.57
C ASN A 216 -0.48 -18.88 -0.19
N ALA A 217 -1.61 -18.43 -0.77
CA ALA A 217 -1.69 -17.17 -1.50
C ALA A 217 -1.33 -15.97 -0.60
N PRO A 218 -0.42 -15.07 -1.02
CA PRO A 218 -0.12 -13.86 -0.25
C PRO A 218 -1.08 -12.71 -0.54
N PHE A 219 -1.75 -12.74 -1.69
CA PHE A 219 -2.76 -11.77 -2.11
C PHE A 219 -4.05 -12.46 -2.56
N PHE A 220 -5.18 -11.76 -2.45
CA PHE A 220 -6.49 -12.28 -2.85
C PHE A 220 -6.56 -12.80 -4.29
N MET A 221 -5.81 -12.23 -5.22
CA MET A 221 -5.75 -12.74 -6.59
C MET A 221 -4.88 -13.99 -6.75
N GLY A 222 -4.29 -14.51 -5.66
CA GLY A 222 -3.61 -15.80 -5.62
C GLY A 222 -2.13 -15.77 -5.98
N PHE A 223 -1.54 -14.63 -6.34
CA PHE A 223 -0.18 -14.56 -6.81
C PHE A 223 0.69 -13.62 -5.97
N ARG A 224 1.99 -13.93 -5.89
CA ARG A 224 3.01 -13.05 -5.29
C ARG A 224 3.08 -11.73 -6.05
N SER A 225 3.41 -10.67 -5.32
CA SER A 225 3.72 -9.34 -5.81
C SER A 225 5.01 -8.85 -5.14
N GLY A 226 5.54 -7.71 -5.57
CA GLY A 226 6.70 -7.13 -4.91
C GLY A 226 8.04 -7.79 -5.25
N PHE A 227 8.15 -8.52 -6.37
CA PHE A 227 9.44 -9.04 -6.86
C PHE A 227 10.48 -7.93 -6.95
N ALA A 228 11.70 -8.17 -6.44
CA ALA A 228 12.78 -7.17 -6.40
C ALA A 228 13.03 -6.54 -7.78
N GLY A 229 13.05 -7.35 -8.85
CA GLY A 229 13.20 -6.88 -10.23
C GLY A 229 12.00 -6.10 -10.79
N SER A 230 10.89 -5.96 -10.07
CA SER A 230 9.71 -5.17 -10.44
C SER A 230 9.40 -4.04 -9.46
N GLN A 231 10.30 -3.76 -8.53
CA GLN A 231 10.23 -2.64 -7.58
C GLN A 231 11.30 -1.61 -7.90
N ALA A 232 10.97 -0.33 -7.81
CA ALA A 232 11.96 0.73 -7.90
C ALA A 232 12.90 0.69 -6.71
N PRO A 233 14.20 0.92 -6.89
CA PRO A 233 15.11 1.25 -5.78
C PRO A 233 14.63 2.53 -5.07
N GLU A 234 14.86 2.63 -3.76
CA GLU A 234 14.44 3.80 -2.96
C GLU A 234 15.06 5.11 -3.45
N ASP A 235 16.28 5.08 -3.99
CA ASP A 235 16.91 6.25 -4.61
C ASP A 235 16.15 6.71 -5.87
N ARG A 236 15.61 5.77 -6.68
CA ARG A 236 14.86 6.11 -7.90
C ARG A 236 13.57 6.87 -7.60
N ILE A 237 12.95 6.60 -6.47
CA ILE A 237 11.70 7.24 -6.07
C ILE A 237 11.89 8.50 -5.22
N THR A 238 13.12 8.82 -4.83
CA THR A 238 13.43 9.99 -4.00
C THR A 238 13.43 11.26 -4.86
N ILE A 239 12.79 12.33 -4.35
CA ILE A 239 12.82 13.68 -4.94
C ILE A 239 14.22 14.26 -4.73
N GLU A 240 14.84 14.72 -5.82
CA GLU A 240 16.23 15.22 -5.80
C GLU A 240 16.34 16.69 -5.43
N ASP A 241 15.37 17.51 -5.88
CA ASP A 241 15.41 18.97 -5.80
C ASP A 241 14.12 19.57 -5.24
N GLY A 242 14.19 20.84 -4.85
CA GLY A 242 13.04 21.60 -4.39
C GLY A 242 12.77 21.51 -2.89
N PRO A 243 11.64 22.05 -2.41
CA PRO A 243 11.34 22.16 -0.99
C PRO A 243 11.21 20.80 -0.27
N PHE A 244 10.87 19.75 -1.00
CA PHE A 244 10.72 18.38 -0.49
C PHE A 244 11.83 17.42 -0.96
N ALA A 245 13.01 17.94 -1.32
CA ALA A 245 14.18 17.11 -1.63
C ALA A 245 14.47 16.12 -0.48
N GLY A 246 14.75 14.85 -0.80
CA GLY A 246 14.87 13.76 0.17
C GLY A 246 13.54 13.06 0.51
N GLY A 247 12.41 13.65 0.15
CA GLY A 247 11.08 13.05 0.23
C GLY A 247 10.72 12.21 -1.01
N THR A 248 9.44 11.87 -1.13
CA THR A 248 8.89 11.12 -2.27
C THR A 248 7.43 11.54 -2.48
N THR A 249 6.78 11.10 -3.56
CA THR A 249 5.32 11.14 -3.67
C THR A 249 4.73 9.78 -3.42
N MET A 250 3.52 9.74 -2.89
CA MET A 250 2.75 8.51 -2.67
C MET A 250 1.42 8.60 -3.40
N HIS A 251 1.06 7.52 -4.09
CA HIS A 251 -0.28 7.34 -4.64
C HIS A 251 -1.00 6.21 -3.91
N VAL A 252 -2.26 6.43 -3.56
CA VAL A 252 -3.13 5.44 -2.92
C VAL A 252 -4.38 5.25 -3.77
N SER A 253 -4.70 3.99 -4.10
CA SER A 253 -6.00 3.62 -4.68
C SER A 253 -6.64 2.48 -3.90
N SER A 254 -7.92 2.63 -3.54
CA SER A 254 -8.71 1.52 -3.00
C SER A 254 -9.44 0.81 -4.13
N LEU A 255 -9.26 -0.51 -4.22
CA LEU A 255 -9.76 -1.36 -5.29
C LEU A 255 -10.70 -2.41 -4.72
N ASP A 256 -11.85 -2.64 -5.39
CA ASP A 256 -12.64 -3.85 -5.19
C ASP A 256 -12.15 -4.93 -6.15
N LEU A 257 -12.16 -6.18 -5.71
CA LEU A 257 -11.75 -7.35 -6.47
C LEU A 257 -12.95 -8.27 -6.77
N GLN A 258 -13.05 -8.72 -8.02
CA GLN A 258 -14.07 -9.68 -8.48
C GLN A 258 -13.49 -11.09 -8.45
N LEU A 259 -13.26 -11.64 -7.23
CA LEU A 259 -12.56 -12.91 -7.05
C LEU A 259 -13.34 -14.12 -7.54
N GLU A 260 -14.67 -14.15 -7.33
CA GLU A 260 -15.50 -15.23 -7.89
C GLU A 260 -15.32 -15.33 -9.39
N THR A 261 -15.45 -14.22 -10.12
CA THR A 261 -15.21 -14.19 -11.57
C THR A 261 -13.78 -14.62 -11.92
N TRP A 262 -12.78 -14.18 -11.14
CA TRP A 262 -11.37 -14.50 -11.35
C TRP A 262 -11.06 -15.99 -11.17
N PHE A 263 -11.60 -16.63 -10.15
CA PHE A 263 -11.31 -18.02 -9.85
C PHE A 263 -12.26 -19.01 -10.53
N GLU A 264 -13.53 -18.66 -10.78
CA GLU A 264 -14.50 -19.56 -11.37
C GLU A 264 -14.50 -19.57 -12.90
N GLN A 265 -14.21 -18.41 -13.54
CA GLN A 265 -14.21 -18.32 -15.01
C GLN A 265 -12.85 -18.60 -15.61
N ASP A 266 -11.75 -18.31 -14.90
CA ASP A 266 -10.39 -18.53 -15.37
C ASP A 266 -9.76 -19.73 -14.65
N ASN A 267 -9.22 -20.67 -15.42
CA ASN A 267 -8.34 -21.68 -14.87
C ASN A 267 -6.95 -21.07 -14.53
N HIS A 268 -6.09 -21.85 -13.87
CA HIS A 268 -4.76 -21.38 -13.44
C HIS A 268 -3.93 -20.83 -14.61
N PHE A 269 -3.91 -21.53 -15.77
CA PHE A 269 -3.19 -21.08 -16.97
C PHE A 269 -3.66 -19.69 -17.42
N GLN A 270 -4.96 -19.47 -17.47
CA GLN A 270 -5.53 -18.19 -17.88
C GLN A 270 -5.22 -17.07 -16.86
N ARG A 271 -5.24 -17.39 -15.55
CA ARG A 271 -4.87 -16.43 -14.52
C ARG A 271 -3.39 -16.04 -14.61
N VAL A 272 -2.48 -17.00 -14.80
CA VAL A 272 -1.05 -16.72 -15.05
C VAL A 272 -0.86 -15.84 -16.29
N ALA A 273 -1.53 -16.16 -17.39
CA ALA A 273 -1.44 -15.38 -18.62
C ALA A 273 -1.92 -13.92 -18.43
N LYS A 274 -2.97 -13.72 -17.62
CA LYS A 274 -3.54 -12.39 -17.34
C LYS A 274 -2.74 -11.59 -16.30
N ILE A 275 -2.13 -12.26 -15.30
CA ILE A 275 -1.34 -11.56 -14.30
C ILE A 275 0.08 -11.25 -14.80
N TYR A 276 0.76 -12.20 -15.46
CA TYR A 276 2.13 -12.05 -15.95
C TYR A 276 2.17 -11.86 -17.46
N SER A 277 2.12 -12.95 -18.23
CA SER A 277 2.02 -12.96 -19.69
C SER A 277 1.62 -14.35 -20.22
N PRO A 278 1.18 -14.47 -21.49
CA PRO A 278 0.95 -15.77 -22.13
C PRO A 278 2.17 -16.69 -22.15
N GLU A 279 3.38 -16.12 -22.27
CA GLU A 279 4.63 -16.91 -22.22
C GLU A 279 4.83 -17.58 -20.85
N HIS A 280 4.57 -16.85 -19.76
CA HIS A 280 4.65 -17.39 -18.39
C HIS A 280 3.64 -18.51 -18.17
N ALA A 281 2.44 -18.40 -18.73
CA ALA A 281 1.44 -19.47 -18.69
C ALA A 281 1.92 -20.74 -19.40
N ASN A 282 2.69 -20.61 -20.47
CA ASN A 282 3.26 -21.77 -21.20
C ASN A 282 4.48 -22.39 -20.52
N SER A 283 5.29 -21.60 -19.81
CA SER A 283 6.51 -22.08 -19.15
C SER A 283 6.31 -22.61 -17.74
N GLY A 284 5.17 -22.26 -17.11
CA GLY A 284 4.92 -22.52 -15.69
C GLY A 284 5.56 -21.46 -14.77
N VAL A 285 4.93 -21.19 -13.61
CA VAL A 285 5.41 -20.19 -12.64
C VAL A 285 5.15 -20.64 -11.19
N GLY A 286 4.72 -21.89 -10.98
CA GLY A 286 4.22 -22.37 -9.70
C GLY A 286 2.78 -21.92 -9.41
N THR A 287 2.24 -22.35 -8.27
CA THR A 287 0.83 -22.11 -7.90
C THR A 287 0.54 -20.63 -7.65
N ILE A 288 1.47 -19.94 -7.00
CA ILE A 288 1.37 -18.52 -6.60
C ILE A 288 2.43 -17.63 -7.24
N GLY A 289 3.19 -18.14 -8.22
CA GLY A 289 4.31 -17.42 -8.85
C GLY A 289 5.65 -17.63 -8.16
N GLU A 290 5.80 -18.64 -7.31
CA GLU A 290 7.00 -18.94 -6.53
C GLU A 290 8.22 -19.33 -7.37
N GLU A 291 8.02 -19.84 -8.60
CA GLU A 291 9.11 -20.22 -9.51
C GLU A 291 9.68 -19.03 -10.31
N LEU A 292 9.17 -17.81 -10.11
CA LEU A 292 9.66 -16.61 -10.81
C LEU A 292 10.93 -16.01 -10.20
N GLY A 293 11.30 -16.42 -8.98
CA GLY A 293 12.49 -15.89 -8.29
C GLY A 293 12.32 -14.40 -7.92
N SER A 294 13.31 -13.57 -8.28
CA SER A 294 13.32 -12.14 -7.96
C SER A 294 12.68 -11.23 -9.02
N SER A 295 12.15 -11.78 -10.10
CA SER A 295 11.58 -11.01 -11.22
C SER A 295 10.35 -11.70 -11.79
N THR A 296 9.42 -10.91 -12.32
CA THR A 296 8.32 -11.44 -13.15
C THR A 296 8.79 -12.05 -14.48
N GLY A 297 10.09 -12.09 -14.75
CA GLY A 297 10.65 -12.62 -16.00
C GLY A 297 10.31 -11.81 -17.25
N VAL A 298 9.65 -10.65 -17.08
CA VAL A 298 9.26 -9.77 -18.18
C VAL A 298 10.44 -8.87 -18.52
N ALA A 299 11.19 -9.23 -19.56
CA ALA A 299 12.40 -8.56 -19.99
C ALA A 299 12.49 -8.49 -21.52
N GLY A 300 13.49 -7.78 -22.05
CA GLY A 300 13.77 -7.66 -23.48
C GLY A 300 12.83 -6.68 -24.19
N ASP A 301 12.53 -6.93 -25.47
CA ASP A 301 11.62 -6.08 -26.26
C ASP A 301 10.16 -6.28 -25.85
N ILE A 302 9.85 -5.80 -24.65
CA ILE A 302 8.54 -5.99 -24.02
C ILE A 302 7.42 -5.30 -24.80
N ALA A 303 7.71 -4.20 -25.48
CA ALA A 303 6.71 -3.47 -26.24
C ALA A 303 6.22 -4.29 -27.44
N SER A 304 7.14 -4.81 -28.27
CA SER A 304 6.80 -5.65 -29.43
C SER A 304 6.13 -6.96 -29.03
N ARG A 305 6.59 -7.59 -27.93
CA ARG A 305 5.98 -8.82 -27.41
C ARG A 305 4.56 -8.57 -26.93
N THR A 306 4.34 -7.49 -26.17
CA THR A 306 3.00 -7.12 -25.70
C THR A 306 2.06 -6.82 -26.85
N GLU A 307 2.53 -6.18 -27.92
CA GLU A 307 1.73 -5.93 -29.12
C GLU A 307 1.41 -7.23 -29.87
N ALA A 308 2.35 -8.16 -29.97
CA ALA A 308 2.12 -9.47 -30.58
C ALA A 308 1.05 -10.26 -29.80
N ASP A 309 1.19 -10.35 -28.49
CA ASP A 309 0.24 -11.03 -27.60
C ASP A 309 -1.17 -10.38 -27.67
N ALA A 310 -1.23 -9.06 -27.76
CA ALA A 310 -2.51 -8.35 -27.96
C ALA A 310 -3.21 -8.76 -29.26
N ARG A 311 -2.46 -8.98 -30.35
CA ARG A 311 -3.03 -9.47 -31.63
C ARG A 311 -3.55 -10.91 -31.52
N GLU A 312 -2.95 -11.72 -30.65
CA GLU A 312 -3.42 -13.07 -30.32
C GLU A 312 -4.59 -13.06 -29.31
N GLY A 313 -5.00 -11.90 -28.83
CA GLY A 313 -6.21 -11.70 -28.03
C GLY A 313 -6.06 -11.81 -26.53
N LEU A 314 -4.84 -11.79 -25.97
CA LEU A 314 -4.61 -11.85 -24.53
C LEU A 314 -3.27 -11.20 -24.16
N VAL A 315 -3.28 -10.29 -23.17
CA VAL A 315 -2.06 -9.66 -22.61
C VAL A 315 -2.06 -9.75 -21.09
N GLY A 316 -0.85 -9.82 -20.50
CA GLY A 316 -0.65 -9.84 -19.06
C GLY A 316 -0.57 -8.44 -18.43
N HIS A 317 -0.92 -8.37 -17.13
CA HIS A 317 -0.81 -7.14 -16.33
C HIS A 317 0.65 -6.71 -16.14
N ALA A 318 1.52 -7.62 -15.64
CA ALA A 318 2.93 -7.33 -15.42
C ALA A 318 3.65 -6.97 -16.72
N GLN A 319 3.32 -7.67 -17.81
CA GLN A 319 3.83 -7.40 -19.16
C GLN A 319 3.51 -5.97 -19.61
N LYS A 320 2.28 -5.51 -19.41
CA LYS A 320 1.90 -4.14 -19.76
C LYS A 320 2.58 -3.10 -18.89
N ALA A 321 2.61 -3.32 -17.55
CA ALA A 321 3.26 -2.42 -16.62
C ALA A 321 4.77 -2.26 -16.92
N ALA A 322 5.43 -3.34 -17.33
CA ALA A 322 6.85 -3.32 -17.67
C ALA A 322 7.21 -2.42 -18.86
N ARG A 323 6.25 -2.06 -19.73
CA ARG A 323 6.46 -1.09 -20.82
C ARG A 323 6.74 0.33 -20.34
N ALA A 324 6.42 0.62 -19.07
CA ALA A 324 6.65 1.92 -18.45
C ALA A 324 7.96 2.01 -17.65
N ARG A 325 8.85 1.02 -17.76
CA ARG A 325 10.18 1.08 -17.17
C ARG A 325 11.01 2.20 -17.81
N ASP A 326 12.00 2.68 -17.08
CA ASP A 326 12.98 3.62 -17.59
C ASP A 326 13.84 2.97 -18.70
N GLU A 327 14.62 3.74 -19.44
CA GLU A 327 15.43 3.23 -20.57
C GLU A 327 16.46 2.16 -20.16
N ASP A 328 16.94 2.22 -18.92
CA ASP A 328 17.84 1.23 -18.34
C ASP A 328 17.12 -0.02 -17.78
N GLY A 329 15.79 -0.07 -17.90
CA GLY A 329 14.94 -1.15 -17.41
C GLY A 329 14.49 -1.01 -15.96
N THR A 330 14.85 0.08 -15.28
CA THR A 330 14.47 0.34 -13.88
C THR A 330 12.96 0.59 -13.75
N PRO A 331 12.24 -0.12 -12.86
CA PRO A 331 10.85 0.18 -12.57
C PRO A 331 10.71 1.57 -11.92
N PRO A 332 9.66 2.34 -12.27
CA PRO A 332 9.48 3.69 -11.72
C PRO A 332 8.75 3.73 -10.37
N LEU A 333 8.12 2.63 -9.93
CA LEU A 333 7.31 2.56 -8.71
C LEU A 333 7.90 1.58 -7.70
N LEU A 334 7.90 1.96 -6.43
CA LEU A 334 8.05 1.08 -5.28
C LEU A 334 6.66 0.88 -4.67
N ARG A 335 6.14 -0.35 -4.69
CA ARG A 335 4.79 -0.66 -4.22
C ARG A 335 4.83 -1.28 -2.82
N ARG A 336 3.86 -0.89 -2.00
CA ARG A 336 3.60 -1.43 -0.67
C ARG A 336 2.11 -1.72 -0.53
N ASP A 337 1.60 -2.52 -1.48
CA ASP A 337 0.20 -2.91 -1.59
C ASP A 337 -0.18 -3.89 -0.49
N PHE A 338 -1.42 -3.88 -0.07
CA PHE A 338 -1.95 -4.86 0.88
C PHE A 338 -3.42 -5.16 0.62
N ASN A 339 -3.84 -6.40 0.92
CA ASN A 339 -5.22 -6.83 0.82
C ASN A 339 -6.09 -6.09 1.84
N THR A 340 -7.36 -5.93 1.54
CA THR A 340 -8.33 -5.38 2.48
C THR A 340 -9.65 -6.12 2.44
N VAL A 341 -10.33 -6.09 3.59
CA VAL A 341 -11.72 -6.52 3.74
C VAL A 341 -12.61 -5.36 4.21
N ASP A 342 -12.13 -4.15 4.02
CA ASP A 342 -12.89 -2.95 4.36
C ASP A 342 -14.21 -2.88 3.56
N GLY A 343 -15.30 -2.56 4.24
CA GLY A 343 -16.63 -2.55 3.63
C GLY A 343 -17.21 -3.93 3.33
N ASP A 344 -16.74 -4.97 4.05
CA ASP A 344 -17.23 -6.35 3.96
C ASP A 344 -17.12 -6.96 2.55
N ARG A 345 -16.01 -6.69 1.86
CA ARG A 345 -15.72 -7.21 0.52
C ARG A 345 -14.22 -7.36 0.30
N PRO A 346 -13.79 -8.32 -0.53
CA PRO A 346 -12.37 -8.46 -0.86
C PRO A 346 -11.91 -7.29 -1.72
N GLY A 347 -10.78 -6.73 -1.34
CA GLY A 347 -10.18 -5.59 -2.02
C GLY A 347 -8.66 -5.52 -1.88
N LEU A 348 -8.11 -4.46 -2.43
CA LEU A 348 -6.68 -4.12 -2.33
C LEU A 348 -6.54 -2.62 -2.11
N HIS A 349 -5.72 -2.22 -1.15
CA HIS A 349 -5.17 -0.88 -1.11
C HIS A 349 -3.84 -0.89 -1.88
N PHE A 350 -3.90 -0.37 -3.09
CA PHE A 350 -2.71 -0.13 -3.90
C PHE A 350 -2.00 1.10 -3.34
N VAL A 351 -0.79 0.92 -2.84
CA VAL A 351 0.08 2.00 -2.34
C VAL A 351 1.37 1.98 -3.14
N SER A 352 1.69 3.08 -3.80
CA SER A 352 2.94 3.22 -4.53
C SER A 352 3.67 4.48 -4.14
N TYR A 353 5.00 4.36 -4.04
CA TYR A 353 5.92 5.47 -3.88
C TYR A 353 6.66 5.68 -5.19
N GLN A 354 6.81 6.92 -5.60
CA GLN A 354 7.46 7.33 -6.85
C GLN A 354 8.02 8.75 -6.72
N ARG A 355 9.01 9.10 -7.54
CA ARG A 355 9.58 10.45 -7.54
C ARG A 355 8.56 11.52 -7.86
N SER A 356 7.61 11.22 -8.75
CA SER A 356 6.50 12.11 -9.10
C SER A 356 5.22 11.32 -9.40
N ILE A 357 4.06 11.92 -9.19
CA ILE A 357 2.77 11.31 -9.58
C ILE A 357 2.71 11.01 -11.09
N ALA A 358 3.47 11.72 -11.91
CA ALA A 358 3.58 11.43 -13.34
C ALA A 358 4.16 10.02 -13.63
N ASP A 359 5.06 9.51 -12.78
CA ASP A 359 5.56 8.14 -12.90
C ASP A 359 4.46 7.11 -12.66
N PHE A 360 3.61 7.32 -11.65
CA PHE A 360 2.42 6.49 -11.43
C PHE A 360 1.46 6.55 -12.64
N VAL A 361 1.16 7.74 -13.15
CA VAL A 361 0.28 7.92 -14.32
C VAL A 361 0.84 7.18 -15.53
N ARG A 362 2.14 7.27 -15.80
CA ARG A 362 2.82 6.55 -16.89
C ARG A 362 2.64 5.03 -16.78
N VAL A 363 2.83 4.46 -15.59
CA VAL A 363 2.61 3.02 -15.36
C VAL A 363 1.14 2.65 -15.53
N ARG A 364 0.24 3.48 -14.99
CA ARG A 364 -1.21 3.26 -15.10
C ARG A 364 -1.70 3.31 -16.55
N ASP A 365 -1.18 4.24 -17.36
CA ASP A 365 -1.49 4.33 -18.79
C ASP A 365 -1.01 3.09 -19.54
N ALA A 366 0.24 2.66 -19.30
CA ALA A 366 0.76 1.42 -19.87
C ALA A 366 -0.08 0.19 -19.46
N MET A 367 -0.47 0.12 -18.18
CA MET A 367 -1.31 -0.95 -17.65
C MET A 367 -2.73 -0.94 -18.24
N THR A 368 -3.29 0.23 -18.52
CA THR A 368 -4.59 0.38 -19.16
C THR A 368 -4.58 -0.22 -20.57
N GLY A 369 -3.45 -0.11 -21.30
CA GLY A 369 -3.30 -0.70 -22.63
C GLY A 369 -4.28 -0.14 -23.65
N ALA A 370 -4.59 1.16 -23.57
CA ALA A 370 -5.50 1.82 -24.52
C ALA A 370 -5.00 1.71 -25.97
N ASP A 371 -3.68 1.72 -26.17
CA ASP A 371 -2.98 1.54 -27.45
C ASP A 371 -3.08 0.10 -28.01
N LEU A 372 -3.44 -0.87 -27.17
CA LEU A 372 -3.63 -2.28 -27.51
C LEU A 372 -5.09 -2.60 -27.83
N THR A 373 -6.01 -1.76 -27.38
CA THR A 373 -7.45 -1.96 -27.61
C THR A 373 -7.77 -1.95 -29.10
N GLY A 374 -8.53 -2.96 -29.53
CA GLY A 374 -8.88 -3.15 -30.95
C GLY A 374 -7.83 -3.92 -31.75
N LYS A 375 -6.67 -4.26 -31.20
CA LYS A 375 -5.67 -5.16 -31.82
C LYS A 375 -5.95 -6.65 -31.56
N GLY A 376 -6.97 -6.99 -30.80
CA GLY A 376 -7.36 -8.34 -30.38
C GLY A 376 -7.87 -8.41 -28.95
N VAL A 377 -7.52 -7.44 -28.14
CA VAL A 377 -7.99 -7.32 -26.73
C VAL A 377 -9.04 -6.21 -26.61
N GLY A 378 -9.96 -6.37 -25.67
CA GLY A 378 -10.96 -5.36 -25.32
C GLY A 378 -10.41 -4.30 -24.36
N GLN A 379 -11.23 -3.30 -24.05
CA GLN A 379 -10.83 -2.29 -23.05
C GLN A 379 -10.55 -2.92 -21.67
N ARG A 380 -11.34 -3.92 -21.29
CA ARG A 380 -11.16 -4.68 -20.03
C ARG A 380 -10.95 -6.17 -20.30
N LEU A 381 -11.69 -6.75 -21.26
CA LEU A 381 -11.70 -8.18 -21.55
C LEU A 381 -10.35 -8.60 -22.15
N ASN A 382 -9.74 -9.63 -21.59
CA ASN A 382 -8.43 -10.17 -21.94
C ASN A 382 -7.29 -9.14 -21.89
N ASN A 383 -7.51 -8.04 -21.20
CA ASN A 383 -6.57 -6.93 -21.03
C ASN A 383 -5.93 -6.96 -19.63
N GLY A 384 -5.19 -8.03 -19.34
CA GLY A 384 -4.63 -8.30 -18.02
C GLY A 384 -5.74 -8.52 -16.99
N ILE A 385 -5.60 -7.89 -15.83
CA ILE A 385 -6.53 -8.01 -14.70
C ILE A 385 -7.63 -6.94 -14.68
N LEU A 386 -7.72 -6.08 -15.69
CA LEU A 386 -8.64 -4.93 -15.68
C LEU A 386 -10.12 -5.28 -15.54
N GLN A 387 -10.54 -6.49 -15.95
CA GLN A 387 -11.93 -6.90 -15.78
C GLN A 387 -12.28 -7.29 -14.33
N TYR A 388 -11.28 -7.52 -13.48
CA TYR A 388 -11.45 -8.02 -12.10
C TYR A 388 -11.20 -6.96 -11.02
N ILE A 389 -10.65 -5.79 -11.39
CA ILE A 389 -10.33 -4.71 -10.46
C ILE A 389 -11.16 -3.45 -10.74
N PHE A 390 -11.68 -2.83 -9.68
CA PHE A 390 -12.50 -1.61 -9.78
C PHE A 390 -11.98 -0.57 -8.80
N VAL A 391 -11.51 0.56 -9.34
CA VAL A 391 -11.02 1.68 -8.52
C VAL A 391 -12.20 2.37 -7.86
N ARG A 392 -12.21 2.43 -6.52
CA ARG A 392 -13.25 3.08 -5.72
C ARG A 392 -12.82 4.44 -5.21
N ARG A 393 -11.59 4.53 -4.73
CA ARG A 393 -11.04 5.78 -4.20
C ARG A 393 -9.63 5.99 -4.73
N ARG A 394 -9.20 7.26 -4.74
CA ARG A 394 -7.86 7.65 -5.18
C ARG A 394 -7.40 8.91 -4.47
N GLY A 395 -6.14 8.92 -4.02
CA GLY A 395 -5.45 10.07 -3.45
C GLY A 395 -4.00 10.15 -3.88
N ASN A 396 -3.47 11.36 -3.93
CA ASN A 396 -2.07 11.67 -4.16
C ASN A 396 -1.53 12.42 -2.95
N PHE A 397 -0.30 12.12 -2.53
CA PHE A 397 0.31 12.70 -1.36
C PHE A 397 1.78 13.00 -1.62
N ILE A 398 2.27 14.14 -1.10
CA ILE A 398 3.70 14.36 -0.91
C ILE A 398 4.11 13.75 0.42
N VAL A 399 5.18 12.96 0.44
CA VAL A 399 5.80 12.42 1.65
C VAL A 399 7.11 13.18 1.86
N PRO A 400 7.13 14.17 2.76
CA PRO A 400 8.31 14.99 2.99
C PRO A 400 9.49 14.16 3.54
N PRO A 401 10.72 14.68 3.51
CA PRO A 401 11.78 14.12 4.34
C PRO A 401 11.42 14.23 5.82
N ARG A 402 11.98 13.37 6.68
CA ARG A 402 11.65 13.28 8.11
C ARG A 402 11.76 14.65 8.83
N SER A 403 12.77 15.43 8.53
CA SER A 403 12.98 16.77 9.09
C SER A 403 11.90 17.80 8.75
N LYS A 404 10.98 17.47 7.81
CA LYS A 404 9.87 18.32 7.36
C LYS A 404 8.50 17.63 7.44
N ARG A 405 8.41 16.48 8.13
CA ARG A 405 7.18 15.67 8.13
C ARG A 405 6.05 16.24 8.98
N SER A 406 6.36 17.14 9.92
CA SER A 406 5.40 17.64 10.89
C SER A 406 4.80 18.96 10.43
N VAL A 407 3.61 18.88 9.85
CA VAL A 407 2.83 20.04 9.38
C VAL A 407 3.70 20.97 8.52
N PRO A 408 4.14 20.56 7.32
CA PRO A 408 4.99 21.37 6.44
C PRO A 408 4.35 22.72 6.09
N ASP A 409 5.14 23.64 5.55
CA ASP A 409 4.59 24.93 5.12
C ASP A 409 3.53 24.74 4.04
N ILE A 410 2.38 25.41 4.22
CA ILE A 410 1.24 25.35 3.30
C ILE A 410 1.48 26.13 1.98
N ASP A 411 2.55 26.92 1.94
CA ASP A 411 3.01 27.65 0.75
C ASP A 411 4.52 27.37 0.53
N PRO A 412 4.87 26.16 0.07
CA PRO A 412 6.26 25.74 -0.11
C PRO A 412 6.82 26.36 -1.40
N THR A 413 7.33 27.59 -1.35
CA THR A 413 8.00 28.26 -2.47
C THR A 413 9.48 27.93 -2.57
#